data_1327f8b7394f769c802f3ac8ee798a4c
#
_entry.id   1327f8b7394f769c802f3ac8ee798a4c
#
_cell.length_a   1.000
_cell.length_b   1.000
_cell.length_c   1.000
_cell.angle_alpha   90.00
_cell.angle_beta   90.00
_cell.angle_gamma   90.00
#
_symmetry.space_group_name_H-M   'P 1'
#
loop_
_entity.id
_entity.type
_entity.pdbx_description
1 polymer ?
#
loop_
_entity_poly.entity_id
_entity_poly.type
_entity_poly.pdbx_seq_one_letter_code
_entity_poly.pdbx_strand_id
1 'polypeptide(L)'
;MTYRKAFDSSEYKTRLFKVKQRMNEMGFDMLICQDPANMCWLTGFDGWSFYTPQAVVVHLSEDWPIWFGREQDAKSASITTDIPESNIVPFSEPLVHHETLHPFDELCDYIKLRKW
;
A
#
# COMPACT_ATOMS: atom_id res chain seq x y z
N MET A 1 14.97 16.92 -10.50
CA MET A 1 14.34 17.45 -9.28
C MET A 1 14.11 16.31 -8.30
N THR A 2 14.58 16.45 -7.09
CA THR A 2 14.40 15.44 -6.05
C THR A 2 13.08 15.69 -5.34
N TYR A 3 12.24 14.66 -5.24
CA TYR A 3 11.00 14.75 -4.47
C TYR A 3 11.32 14.87 -2.97
N ARG A 4 10.65 15.81 -2.32
CA ARG A 4 10.82 16.04 -0.89
C ARG A 4 9.59 15.51 -0.15
N LYS A 5 9.79 14.51 0.69
CA LYS A 5 8.71 13.97 1.53
C LYS A 5 8.31 14.96 2.62
N ALA A 6 7.07 14.83 3.09
CA ALA A 6 6.57 15.66 4.18
C ALA A 6 7.31 15.39 5.50
N PHE A 7 7.73 14.14 5.71
CA PHE A 7 8.43 13.72 6.93
C PHE A 7 9.64 12.87 6.60
N ASP A 8 10.56 12.73 7.56
CA ASP A 8 11.70 11.85 7.41
C ASP A 8 11.31 10.39 7.39
N SER A 9 12.16 9.54 6.81
CA SER A 9 11.95 8.10 6.78
C SER A 9 11.78 7.50 8.17
N SER A 10 12.47 8.06 9.17
CA SER A 10 12.34 7.62 10.56
C SER A 10 10.93 7.81 11.11
N GLU A 11 10.24 8.87 10.69
CA GLU A 11 8.86 9.11 11.09
C GLU A 11 7.93 8.03 10.55
N TYR A 12 8.08 7.65 9.27
CA TYR A 12 7.25 6.60 8.67
C TYR A 12 7.53 5.23 9.29
N LYS A 13 8.79 4.95 9.63
CA LYS A 13 9.14 3.72 10.35
C LYS A 13 8.49 3.67 11.73
N THR A 14 8.49 4.77 12.44
CA THR A 14 7.84 4.88 13.76
C THR A 14 6.34 4.67 13.66
N ARG A 15 5.70 5.25 12.64
CA ARG A 15 4.27 5.08 12.40
C ARG A 15 3.92 3.62 12.12
N LEU A 16 4.71 2.97 11.26
CA LEU A 16 4.51 1.56 10.94
C LEU A 16 4.68 0.68 12.18
N PHE A 17 5.69 0.95 12.99
CA PHE A 17 5.91 0.23 14.24
C PHE A 17 4.69 0.34 15.17
N LYS A 18 4.16 1.55 15.36
CA LYS A 18 2.98 1.79 16.21
C LYS A 18 1.74 1.07 15.67
N VAL A 19 1.55 1.07 14.36
CA VAL A 19 0.43 0.37 13.74
C VAL A 19 0.54 -1.13 13.98
N LYS A 20 1.71 -1.71 13.77
CA LYS A 20 1.94 -3.13 14.02
C LYS A 20 1.75 -3.50 15.48
N GLN A 21 2.19 -2.64 16.39
CA GLN A 21 1.98 -2.84 17.82
C GLN A 21 0.49 -2.90 18.14
N ARG A 22 -0.29 -1.98 17.59
CA ARG A 22 -1.73 -1.96 17.79
C ARG A 22 -2.43 -3.16 17.16
N MET A 23 -2.00 -3.55 15.97
CA MET A 23 -2.50 -4.76 15.32
C MET A 23 -2.27 -5.98 16.19
N ASN A 24 -1.07 -6.12 16.74
CA ASN A 24 -0.73 -7.25 17.61
C ASN A 24 -1.60 -7.26 18.88
N GLU A 25 -1.82 -6.11 19.50
CA GLU A 25 -2.69 -5.98 20.67
C GLU A 25 -4.13 -6.40 20.35
N MET A 26 -4.60 -6.10 19.15
CA MET A 26 -5.97 -6.42 18.70
C MET A 26 -6.10 -7.81 18.09
N GLY A 27 -4.99 -8.53 17.92
CA GLY A 27 -5.00 -9.87 17.35
C GLY A 27 -5.14 -9.90 15.82
N PHE A 28 -4.72 -8.83 15.13
CA PHE A 28 -4.74 -8.76 13.67
C PHE A 28 -3.35 -9.05 13.12
N ASP A 29 -3.27 -9.92 12.12
CA ASP A 29 -2.02 -10.21 11.41
C ASP A 29 -1.84 -9.32 10.18
N MET A 30 -2.94 -8.82 9.61
CA MET A 30 -2.93 -8.03 8.39
C MET A 30 -3.93 -6.88 8.48
N LEU A 31 -3.55 -5.72 7.95
CA LEU A 31 -4.39 -4.54 7.87
C LEU A 31 -4.38 -4.04 6.42
N ILE A 32 -5.55 -3.80 5.86
CA ILE A 32 -5.72 -3.24 4.53
C ILE A 32 -6.31 -1.85 4.66
N CYS A 33 -5.54 -0.83 4.28
CA CYS A 33 -5.98 0.57 4.30
C CYS A 33 -6.33 1.01 2.90
N GLN A 34 -7.55 1.46 2.69
CA GLN A 34 -8.03 1.96 1.40
C GLN A 34 -8.27 3.46 1.40
N ASP A 35 -8.42 4.06 2.56
CA ASP A 35 -8.64 5.49 2.67
C ASP A 35 -7.37 6.27 2.29
N PRO A 36 -7.46 7.25 1.36
CA PRO A 36 -6.28 8.00 0.92
C PRO A 36 -5.53 8.69 2.06
N ALA A 37 -6.23 9.22 3.06
CA ALA A 37 -5.58 9.88 4.19
C ALA A 37 -4.77 8.89 5.02
N ASN A 38 -5.29 7.69 5.25
CA ASN A 38 -4.58 6.64 5.99
C ASN A 38 -3.38 6.11 5.20
N MET A 39 -3.52 5.94 3.89
CA MET A 39 -2.43 5.53 3.02
C MET A 39 -1.30 6.56 3.04
N CYS A 40 -1.64 7.84 2.96
CA CYS A 40 -0.68 8.94 3.03
C CYS A 40 0.01 8.99 4.39
N TRP A 41 -0.73 8.85 5.47
CA TRP A 41 -0.17 8.84 6.82
C TRP A 41 0.85 7.71 7.01
N LEU A 42 0.55 6.53 6.49
CA LEU A 42 1.42 5.35 6.61
C LEU A 42 2.66 5.42 5.73
N THR A 43 2.54 5.97 4.53
CA THR A 43 3.58 5.80 3.50
C THR A 43 4.10 7.08 2.89
N GLY A 44 3.35 8.16 3.00
CA GLY A 44 3.65 9.41 2.27
C GLY A 44 3.05 9.44 0.86
N PHE A 45 2.43 8.36 0.41
CA PHE A 45 1.77 8.35 -0.90
C PHE A 45 0.52 9.21 -0.85
N ASP A 46 0.49 10.24 -1.70
CA ASP A 46 -0.60 11.22 -1.77
C ASP A 46 -1.05 11.41 -3.23
N GLY A 47 -1.30 10.32 -3.91
CA GLY A 47 -1.73 10.33 -5.30
C GLY A 47 -3.22 10.54 -5.47
N TRP A 48 -3.62 11.04 -6.63
CA TRP A 48 -5.01 11.30 -6.98
C TRP A 48 -5.77 10.08 -7.52
N SER A 49 -5.19 8.90 -7.38
CA SER A 49 -5.74 7.66 -7.95
C SER A 49 -6.87 7.04 -7.12
N PHE A 50 -7.41 7.75 -6.15
CA PHE A 50 -8.46 7.24 -5.26
C PHE A 50 -9.75 6.84 -6.01
N TYR A 51 -9.92 7.26 -7.25
CA TYR A 51 -11.05 6.88 -8.10
C TYR A 51 -10.92 5.46 -8.66
N THR A 52 -9.77 4.84 -8.53
CA THR A 52 -9.55 3.43 -8.83
C THR A 52 -9.24 2.68 -7.55
N PRO A 53 -9.49 1.36 -7.51
CA PRO A 53 -9.14 0.57 -6.33
C PRO A 53 -7.66 0.66 -6.00
N GLN A 54 -7.35 1.01 -4.75
CA GLN A 54 -5.99 1.09 -4.25
C GLN A 54 -5.96 0.74 -2.77
N ALA A 55 -4.82 0.28 -2.29
CA ALA A 55 -4.67 -0.07 -0.89
C ALA A 55 -3.21 -0.02 -0.45
N VAL A 56 -3.01 0.16 0.85
CA VAL A 56 -1.75 -0.14 1.52
C VAL A 56 -2.02 -1.30 2.46
N VAL A 57 -1.25 -2.37 2.32
CA VAL A 57 -1.38 -3.58 3.13
C VAL A 57 -0.22 -3.64 4.11
N VAL A 58 -0.53 -3.77 5.40
CA VAL A 58 0.45 -3.98 6.46
C VAL A 58 0.29 -5.40 6.96
N HIS A 59 1.38 -6.17 6.99
CA HIS A 59 1.41 -7.50 7.58
C HIS A 59 2.49 -7.56 8.66
N LEU A 60 2.18 -8.22 9.79
CA LEU A 60 3.10 -8.25 10.93
C LEU A 60 4.46 -8.88 10.61
N SER A 61 4.49 -9.82 9.67
CA SER A 61 5.72 -10.53 9.30
C SER A 61 6.62 -9.75 8.33
N GLU A 62 6.14 -8.64 7.78
CA GLU A 62 6.84 -7.91 6.72
C GLU A 62 7.43 -6.61 7.25
N ASP A 63 8.65 -6.29 6.81
CA ASP A 63 9.34 -5.05 7.21
C ASP A 63 8.74 -3.80 6.57
N TRP A 64 8.10 -3.96 5.41
CA TRP A 64 7.56 -2.85 4.63
C TRP A 64 6.10 -3.09 4.29
N PRO A 65 5.29 -2.03 4.22
CA PRO A 65 3.94 -2.18 3.69
C PRO A 65 3.97 -2.51 2.20
N ILE A 66 2.87 -3.04 1.70
CA ILE A 66 2.64 -3.24 0.28
C ILE A 66 1.77 -2.09 -0.22
N TRP A 67 2.18 -1.46 -1.31
CA TRP A 67 1.31 -0.53 -2.04
C TRP A 67 0.68 -1.28 -3.20
N PHE A 68 -0.63 -1.19 -3.33
CA PHE A 68 -1.40 -1.84 -4.41
C PHE A 68 -2.27 -0.79 -5.09
N GLY A 69 -2.23 -0.73 -6.41
CA GLY A 69 -3.02 0.24 -7.15
C GLY A 69 -2.81 0.15 -8.65
N ARG A 70 -3.26 1.19 -9.36
CA ARG A 70 -3.17 1.26 -10.81
C ARG A 70 -1.72 1.42 -11.26
N GLU A 71 -1.37 0.75 -12.36
CA GLU A 71 0.01 0.72 -12.86
C GLU A 71 0.59 2.12 -13.13
N GLN A 72 -0.21 3.03 -13.69
CA GLN A 72 0.28 4.39 -13.95
C GLN A 72 0.67 5.14 -12.69
N ASP A 73 0.13 4.75 -11.52
CA ASP A 73 0.41 5.38 -10.24
C ASP A 73 1.55 4.68 -9.48
N ALA A 74 1.96 3.49 -9.91
CA ALA A 74 3.03 2.73 -9.28
C ALA A 74 4.35 3.49 -9.27
N LYS A 75 4.66 4.21 -10.34
CA LYS A 75 5.88 5.01 -10.43
C LYS A 75 5.85 6.16 -9.41
N SER A 76 4.70 6.79 -9.25
CA SER A 76 4.52 7.82 -8.22
C SER A 76 4.73 7.26 -6.83
N ALA A 77 4.19 6.09 -6.54
CA ALA A 77 4.40 5.42 -5.26
C ALA A 77 5.89 5.12 -5.03
N SER A 78 6.59 4.65 -6.06
CA SER A 78 8.03 4.38 -5.99
C SER A 78 8.85 5.63 -5.66
N ILE A 79 8.47 6.78 -6.23
CA ILE A 79 9.21 8.04 -6.03
C ILE A 79 8.87 8.69 -4.70
N THR A 80 7.60 8.63 -4.28
CA THR A 80 7.11 9.42 -3.14
C THR A 80 7.15 8.69 -1.81
N THR A 81 7.44 7.38 -1.83
CA THR A 81 7.51 6.56 -0.60
C THR A 81 8.88 5.93 -0.45
N ASP A 82 9.12 5.35 0.73
CA ASP A 82 10.31 4.53 0.99
C ASP A 82 10.08 3.06 0.67
N ILE A 83 8.90 2.70 0.19
CA ILE A 83 8.55 1.31 -0.09
C ILE A 83 9.44 0.76 -1.20
N PRO A 84 10.11 -0.40 -0.99
CA PRO A 84 10.90 -1.03 -2.05
C PRO A 84 10.03 -1.38 -3.27
N GLU A 85 10.60 -1.33 -4.45
CA GLU A 85 9.86 -1.63 -5.69
C GLU A 85 9.20 -3.01 -5.66
N SER A 86 9.84 -3.99 -5.02
CA SER A 86 9.27 -5.33 -4.87
C SER A 86 7.96 -5.34 -4.06
N ASN A 87 7.70 -4.29 -3.29
CA ASN A 87 6.49 -4.12 -2.49
C ASN A 87 5.48 -3.17 -3.12
N ILE A 88 5.77 -2.67 -4.32
CA ILE A 88 4.83 -1.86 -5.09
C ILE A 88 4.21 -2.77 -6.15
N VAL A 89 2.93 -3.07 -5.97
CA VAL A 89 2.21 -4.12 -6.71
C VAL A 89 1.09 -3.48 -7.53
N PRO A 90 1.31 -3.20 -8.82
CA PRO A 90 0.23 -2.72 -9.66
C PRO A 90 -0.71 -3.85 -10.08
N PHE A 91 -2.01 -3.55 -10.19
CA PHE A 91 -2.93 -4.51 -10.80
C PHE A 91 -2.91 -4.36 -12.35
N SER A 92 -3.39 -5.39 -13.02
CA SER A 92 -3.44 -5.43 -14.50
C SER A 92 -4.36 -4.34 -15.03
N GLU A 93 -3.87 -3.52 -15.97
CA GLU A 93 -4.62 -2.38 -16.51
C GLU A 93 -5.99 -2.74 -17.08
N PRO A 94 -6.20 -3.89 -17.75
CA PRO A 94 -7.54 -4.28 -18.21
C PRO A 94 -8.61 -4.39 -17.12
N LEU A 95 -8.22 -4.47 -15.85
CA LEU A 95 -9.17 -4.52 -14.74
C LEU A 95 -9.77 -3.16 -14.40
N VAL A 96 -9.22 -2.06 -14.93
CA VAL A 96 -9.81 -0.73 -14.74
C VAL A 96 -11.16 -0.71 -15.46
N HIS A 97 -12.22 -0.50 -14.69
CA HIS A 97 -13.60 -0.51 -15.19
C HIS A 97 -14.03 -1.82 -15.88
N HIS A 98 -13.45 -2.95 -15.46
CA HIS A 98 -13.87 -4.26 -15.97
C HIS A 98 -15.29 -4.57 -15.48
N GLU A 99 -16.10 -5.20 -16.36
CA GLU A 99 -17.51 -5.46 -16.06
C GLU A 99 -17.71 -6.52 -14.97
N THR A 100 -16.88 -7.56 -14.95
CA THR A 100 -17.08 -8.72 -14.08
C THR A 100 -15.95 -8.99 -13.10
N LEU A 101 -14.74 -8.47 -13.37
CA LEU A 101 -13.57 -8.66 -12.51
C LEU A 101 -13.22 -7.35 -11.80
N HIS A 102 -12.68 -7.48 -10.61
CA HIS A 102 -12.28 -6.34 -9.81
C HIS A 102 -10.75 -6.38 -9.56
N PRO A 103 -10.07 -5.22 -9.52
CA PRO A 103 -8.64 -5.19 -9.22
C PRO A 103 -8.27 -5.92 -7.92
N PHE A 104 -9.12 -5.90 -6.91
CA PHE A 104 -8.86 -6.59 -5.64
C PHE A 104 -8.89 -8.12 -5.76
N ASP A 105 -9.38 -8.67 -6.87
CA ASP A 105 -9.21 -10.10 -7.14
C ASP A 105 -7.71 -10.43 -7.25
N GLU A 106 -6.94 -9.56 -7.91
CA GLU A 106 -5.48 -9.73 -7.98
C GLU A 106 -4.81 -9.49 -6.63
N LEU A 107 -5.31 -8.57 -5.81
CA LEU A 107 -4.79 -8.39 -4.46
C LEU A 107 -5.02 -9.64 -3.62
N CYS A 108 -6.20 -10.25 -3.72
CA CYS A 108 -6.50 -11.51 -3.03
C CYS A 108 -5.55 -12.62 -3.48
N ASP A 109 -5.28 -12.72 -4.77
CA ASP A 109 -4.34 -13.70 -5.30
C ASP A 109 -2.92 -13.48 -4.76
N TYR A 110 -2.49 -12.22 -4.70
CA TYR A 110 -1.21 -11.84 -4.12
C TYR A 110 -1.12 -12.27 -2.65
N ILE A 111 -2.15 -11.98 -1.87
CA ILE A 111 -2.21 -12.33 -0.45
C ILE A 111 -2.14 -13.86 -0.27
N LYS A 112 -2.87 -14.61 -1.09
CA LYS A 112 -2.86 -16.07 -1.05
C LYS A 112 -1.48 -16.64 -1.38
N LEU A 113 -0.81 -16.09 -2.39
CA LEU A 113 0.53 -16.52 -2.76
C LEU A 113 1.53 -16.28 -1.63
N ARG A 114 1.36 -15.20 -0.87
CA ARG A 114 2.20 -14.89 0.28
C ARG A 114 1.83 -15.71 1.52
N LYS A 115 0.72 -16.43 1.46
CA LYS A 115 0.20 -17.23 2.58
C LYS A 115 -0.12 -16.40 3.83
N TRP A 116 -0.63 -15.23 3.57
CA TRP A 116 -1.07 -14.31 4.63
C TRP A 116 -2.51 -14.59 5.06
#